data_726d7b8e73b857cc1d299b48ccd695cd
#
_entry.id   726d7b8e73b857cc1d299b48ccd695cd
#
_cell.length_a   1.000
_cell.length_b   1.000
_cell.length_c   1.000
_cell.angle_alpha   90.00
_cell.angle_beta   90.00
_cell.angle_gamma   90.00
#
_symmetry.space_group_name_H-M   'P 1'
#
loop_
_entity.id
_entity.type
_entity.pdbx_description
1 polymer ?
#
loop_
_entity_poly.entity_id
_entity_poly.type
_entity_poly.pdbx_seq_one_letter_code
_entity_poly.pdbx_strand_id
1 'polypeptide(L)'
;ATIVYRRSEKELPARAEEVHHAKEEGICFRMLTNPTEVLGDERGWVTGIRCVEMELGEPDDSGRRSPVVKAGSEFGIACDVVVMALGTSPNPLLAATTAGLETNRRGCITADEHGATSREGVFAGGDAVTGAATVILAMGAGRTAAKAIDEYVKSRANGTH
;
A
#
# COMPACT_ATOMS: atom_id res chain seq x y z
N ALA A 1 23.74 2.50 -4.51
CA ALA A 1 22.50 2.12 -3.83
C ALA A 1 21.98 0.78 -4.36
N THR A 2 21.21 0.07 -3.55
CA THR A 2 20.62 -1.22 -3.92
C THR A 2 19.13 -1.21 -3.63
N ILE A 3 18.31 -1.56 -4.62
CA ILE A 3 16.89 -1.80 -4.46
C ILE A 3 16.68 -3.29 -4.21
N VAL A 4 16.06 -3.63 -3.08
CA VAL A 4 15.70 -4.99 -2.71
C VAL A 4 14.20 -5.16 -2.92
N TYR A 5 13.79 -6.13 -3.74
CA TYR A 5 12.39 -6.33 -4.09
C TYR A 5 12.01 -7.82 -4.09
N ARG A 6 10.90 -8.14 -3.41
CA ARG A 6 10.46 -9.52 -3.16
C ARG A 6 9.89 -10.27 -4.36
N ARG A 7 9.66 -9.57 -5.50
CA ARG A 7 9.17 -10.18 -6.76
C ARG A 7 10.16 -9.95 -7.88
N SER A 8 9.80 -10.35 -9.10
CA SER A 8 10.65 -10.12 -10.27
C SER A 8 10.47 -8.70 -10.83
N GLU A 9 11.29 -8.35 -11.79
CA GLU A 9 11.24 -7.04 -12.45
C GLU A 9 9.89 -6.79 -13.14
N LYS A 10 9.22 -7.84 -13.61
CA LYS A 10 7.90 -7.73 -14.26
C LYS A 10 6.79 -7.26 -13.32
N GLU A 11 6.92 -7.52 -12.04
CA GLU A 11 5.97 -7.12 -11.01
C GLU A 11 6.33 -5.79 -10.33
N LEU A 12 7.41 -5.10 -10.77
CA LEU A 12 7.75 -3.78 -10.25
C LEU A 12 6.61 -2.79 -10.54
N PRO A 13 6.17 -2.01 -9.53
CA PRO A 13 5.14 -0.98 -9.73
C PRO A 13 5.68 0.29 -10.40
N ALA A 14 6.98 0.37 -10.69
CA ALA A 14 7.64 1.48 -11.35
C ALA A 14 7.44 1.44 -12.87
N ARG A 15 7.55 2.59 -13.53
CA ARG A 15 7.56 2.66 -14.99
C ARG A 15 8.85 2.05 -15.56
N ALA A 16 8.76 1.45 -16.74
CA ALA A 16 9.91 0.79 -17.36
C ALA A 16 11.07 1.77 -17.59
N GLU A 17 10.76 3.02 -17.99
CA GLU A 17 11.77 4.07 -18.16
C GLU A 17 12.47 4.43 -16.86
N GLU A 18 11.76 4.50 -15.74
CA GLU A 18 12.33 4.80 -14.42
C GLU A 18 13.30 3.69 -13.98
N VAL A 19 12.93 2.43 -14.22
CA VAL A 19 13.80 1.27 -13.96
C VAL A 19 15.05 1.32 -14.84
N HIS A 20 14.89 1.68 -16.12
CA HIS A 20 16.00 1.80 -17.05
C HIS A 20 16.97 2.90 -16.62
N HIS A 21 16.49 4.09 -16.32
CA HIS A 21 17.31 5.21 -15.84
C HIS A 21 18.03 4.86 -14.53
N ALA A 22 17.35 4.21 -13.59
CA ALA A 22 18.00 3.77 -12.34
C ALA A 22 19.17 2.81 -12.60
N LYS A 23 19.03 1.89 -13.57
CA LYS A 23 20.11 0.99 -13.98
C LYS A 23 21.27 1.72 -14.63
N GLU A 24 20.98 2.71 -15.50
CA GLU A 24 22.00 3.58 -16.12
C GLU A 24 22.77 4.39 -15.08
N GLU A 25 22.11 4.85 -14.01
CA GLU A 25 22.73 5.51 -12.86
C GLU A 25 23.53 4.56 -11.94
N GLY A 26 23.59 3.28 -12.26
CA GLY A 26 24.34 2.28 -11.51
C GLY A 26 23.64 1.76 -10.24
N ILE A 27 22.31 1.94 -10.13
CA ILE A 27 21.53 1.35 -9.04
C ILE A 27 21.47 -0.17 -9.22
N CYS A 28 21.87 -0.91 -8.20
CA CYS A 28 21.77 -2.37 -8.17
C CYS A 28 20.35 -2.81 -7.83
N PHE A 29 19.84 -3.82 -8.55
CA PHE A 29 18.53 -4.42 -8.27
C PHE A 29 18.72 -5.86 -7.77
N ARG A 30 18.23 -6.13 -6.57
CA ARG A 30 18.13 -7.47 -5.97
C ARG A 30 16.67 -7.90 -5.99
N MET A 31 16.26 -8.50 -7.12
CA MET A 31 14.94 -9.07 -7.30
C MET A 31 14.80 -10.39 -6.56
N LEU A 32 13.56 -10.85 -6.34
CA LEU A 32 13.25 -12.09 -5.62
C LEU A 32 13.98 -12.18 -4.28
N THR A 33 14.04 -11.04 -3.58
CA THR A 33 14.75 -10.91 -2.31
C THR A 33 13.86 -10.15 -1.33
N ASN A 34 13.67 -10.70 -0.13
CA ASN A 34 12.87 -10.07 0.92
C ASN A 34 13.72 -9.84 2.17
N PRO A 35 13.81 -8.58 2.66
CA PRO A 35 14.43 -8.30 3.95
C PRO A 35 13.63 -8.93 5.09
N THR A 36 14.32 -9.54 6.04
CA THR A 36 13.72 -10.14 7.24
C THR A 36 14.13 -9.42 8.53
N GLU A 37 15.30 -8.77 8.52
CA GLU A 37 15.84 -8.10 9.69
C GLU A 37 16.80 -6.97 9.29
N VAL A 38 16.76 -5.85 10.01
CA VAL A 38 17.78 -4.81 9.91
C VAL A 38 18.81 -5.08 11.01
N LEU A 39 20.08 -5.20 10.63
CA LEU A 39 21.19 -5.49 11.52
C LEU A 39 21.82 -4.18 12.00
N GLY A 40 22.15 -4.11 13.28
CA GLY A 40 22.81 -2.97 13.90
C GLY A 40 24.03 -3.36 14.72
N ASP A 41 24.89 -2.39 15.00
CA ASP A 41 25.99 -2.52 15.95
C ASP A 41 25.53 -2.27 17.41
N GLU A 42 26.45 -2.36 18.36
CA GLU A 42 26.19 -2.12 19.79
C GLU A 42 25.71 -0.67 20.09
N ARG A 43 25.91 0.26 19.18
CA ARG A 43 25.47 1.66 19.28
C ARG A 43 24.12 1.90 18.61
N GLY A 44 23.54 0.89 17.98
CA GLY A 44 22.28 0.97 17.26
C GLY A 44 22.41 1.54 15.84
N TRP A 45 23.62 1.65 15.28
CA TRP A 45 23.82 2.03 13.88
C TRP A 45 23.61 0.83 12.96
N VAL A 46 22.97 1.07 11.81
CA VAL A 46 22.76 0.04 10.80
C VAL A 46 24.10 -0.45 10.26
N THR A 47 24.27 -1.77 10.18
CA THR A 47 25.44 -2.43 9.60
C THR A 47 25.08 -3.32 8.41
N GLY A 48 23.79 -3.60 8.23
CA GLY A 48 23.31 -4.42 7.13
C GLY A 48 21.86 -4.81 7.27
N ILE A 49 21.42 -5.63 6.32
CA ILE A 49 20.10 -6.31 6.37
C ILE A 49 20.28 -7.81 6.17
N ARG A 50 19.47 -8.60 6.87
CA ARG A 50 19.29 -10.02 6.58
C ARG A 50 18.16 -10.17 5.58
N CYS A 51 18.38 -11.01 4.56
CA CYS A 51 17.43 -11.26 3.50
C CYS A 51 17.24 -12.76 3.30
N VAL A 52 16.13 -13.11 2.64
CA VAL A 52 15.87 -14.45 2.10
C VAL A 52 15.59 -14.36 0.61
N GLU A 53 15.94 -15.40 -0.15
CA GLU A 53 15.51 -15.52 -1.54
C GLU A 53 14.02 -15.85 -1.61
N MET A 54 13.37 -15.36 -2.66
CA MET A 54 11.96 -15.61 -2.94
C MET A 54 11.81 -16.38 -4.24
N GLU A 55 10.74 -17.14 -4.33
CA GLU A 55 10.25 -17.75 -5.55
C GLU A 55 8.86 -17.20 -5.88
N LEU A 56 8.49 -17.16 -7.15
CA LEU A 56 7.14 -16.78 -7.55
C LEU A 56 6.25 -18.01 -7.57
N GLY A 57 5.26 -18.05 -6.70
CA GLY A 57 4.22 -19.08 -6.66
C GLY A 57 3.24 -18.97 -7.84
N GLU A 58 2.13 -19.69 -7.75
CA GLU A 58 1.08 -19.65 -8.77
C GLU A 58 0.43 -18.25 -8.85
N PRO A 59 -0.04 -17.86 -10.04
CA PRO A 59 -0.76 -16.61 -10.21
C PRO A 59 -2.10 -16.65 -9.47
N ASP A 60 -2.47 -15.53 -8.85
CA ASP A 60 -3.80 -15.30 -8.30
C ASP A 60 -4.82 -14.98 -9.41
N ASP A 61 -6.11 -14.79 -9.05
CA ASP A 61 -7.20 -14.47 -9.97
C ASP A 61 -6.95 -13.20 -10.81
N SER A 62 -6.04 -12.32 -10.39
CA SER A 62 -5.60 -11.14 -11.13
C SER A 62 -4.40 -11.41 -12.05
N GLY A 63 -3.91 -12.64 -12.10
CA GLY A 63 -2.69 -13.04 -12.82
C GLY A 63 -1.39 -12.66 -12.11
N ARG A 64 -1.45 -12.13 -10.88
CA ARG A 64 -0.29 -11.70 -10.12
C ARG A 64 0.26 -12.83 -9.28
N ARG A 65 1.56 -13.15 -9.46
CA ARG A 65 2.23 -14.22 -8.72
C ARG A 65 2.64 -13.77 -7.32
N SER A 66 2.26 -14.57 -6.32
CA SER A 66 2.63 -14.33 -4.92
C SER A 66 4.06 -14.77 -4.64
N PRO A 67 4.87 -13.95 -3.92
CA PRO A 67 6.21 -14.35 -3.54
C PRO A 67 6.16 -15.38 -2.41
N VAL A 68 6.93 -16.47 -2.53
CA VAL A 68 7.08 -17.55 -1.56
C VAL A 68 8.52 -17.56 -1.08
N VAL A 69 8.75 -17.74 0.21
CA VAL A 69 10.10 -17.82 0.78
C VAL A 69 10.75 -19.14 0.38
N LYS A 70 11.97 -19.07 -0.15
CA LYS A 70 12.81 -20.22 -0.39
C LYS A 70 13.53 -20.62 0.91
N ALA A 71 13.20 -21.77 1.47
CA ALA A 71 13.76 -22.22 2.73
C ALA A 71 15.28 -22.38 2.66
N GLY A 72 15.98 -21.95 3.73
CA GLY A 72 17.44 -22.09 3.85
C GLY A 72 18.24 -21.16 2.92
N SER A 73 17.63 -20.05 2.49
CA SER A 73 18.24 -19.10 1.56
C SER A 73 18.65 -17.78 2.23
N GLU A 74 18.80 -17.77 3.54
CA GLU A 74 19.16 -16.58 4.31
C GLU A 74 20.56 -16.08 3.94
N PHE A 75 20.69 -14.77 3.72
CA PHE A 75 21.96 -14.10 3.46
C PHE A 75 21.97 -12.67 3.97
N GLY A 76 23.15 -12.06 4.08
CA GLY A 76 23.32 -10.67 4.52
C GLY A 76 23.72 -9.76 3.37
N ILE A 77 23.25 -8.51 3.44
CA ILE A 77 23.71 -7.39 2.61
C ILE A 77 24.23 -6.32 3.56
N ALA A 78 25.51 -5.97 3.45
CA ALA A 78 26.10 -4.90 4.23
C ALA A 78 25.61 -3.54 3.69
N CYS A 79 25.17 -2.67 4.59
CA CYS A 79 24.76 -1.30 4.27
C CYS A 79 24.76 -0.43 5.54
N ASP A 80 24.87 0.87 5.37
CA ASP A 80 24.89 1.85 6.46
C ASP A 80 23.52 2.54 6.64
N VAL A 81 22.66 2.46 5.63
CA VAL A 81 21.32 3.07 5.61
C VAL A 81 20.30 2.13 4.98
N VAL A 82 19.14 2.01 5.60
CA VAL A 82 17.99 1.29 5.06
C VAL A 82 16.81 2.24 4.92
N VAL A 83 16.25 2.31 3.73
CA VAL A 83 15.04 3.08 3.44
C VAL A 83 13.89 2.12 3.18
N MET A 84 12.85 2.19 4.01
CA MET A 84 11.63 1.39 3.89
C MET A 84 10.68 2.05 2.88
N ALA A 85 10.84 1.72 1.60
CA ALA A 85 10.01 2.24 0.49
C ALA A 85 8.80 1.32 0.24
N LEU A 86 8.02 1.03 1.29
CA LEU A 86 6.84 0.17 1.23
C LEU A 86 5.58 0.99 0.94
N GLY A 87 4.58 0.35 0.35
CA GLY A 87 3.26 0.93 0.19
C GLY A 87 2.54 1.11 1.52
N THR A 88 1.58 2.01 1.55
CA THR A 88 0.73 2.26 2.72
C THR A 88 -0.47 1.31 2.75
N SER A 89 -0.95 1.03 3.95
CA SER A 89 -2.21 0.32 4.19
C SER A 89 -3.18 1.26 4.91
N PRO A 90 -4.51 1.05 4.77
CA PRO A 90 -5.49 1.79 5.54
C PRO A 90 -5.21 1.68 7.05
N ASN A 91 -5.46 2.78 7.78
CA ASN A 91 -5.31 2.77 9.23
C ASN A 91 -6.40 1.89 9.87
N PRO A 92 -6.06 0.77 10.51
CA PRO A 92 -7.04 -0.15 11.08
C PRO A 92 -7.80 0.45 12.27
N LEU A 93 -7.29 1.53 12.87
CA LEU A 93 -7.88 2.16 14.04
C LEU A 93 -9.31 2.63 13.78
N LEU A 94 -9.58 3.26 12.62
CA LEU A 94 -10.92 3.76 12.28
C LEU A 94 -11.94 2.63 12.24
N ALA A 95 -11.64 1.53 11.56
CA ALA A 95 -12.53 0.38 11.51
C ALA A 95 -12.72 -0.29 12.88
N ALA A 96 -11.65 -0.40 13.66
CA ALA A 96 -11.67 -1.05 14.97
C ALA A 96 -12.43 -0.24 16.04
N THR A 97 -12.44 1.09 15.94
CA THR A 97 -13.07 1.99 16.93
C THR A 97 -14.43 2.53 16.52
N THR A 98 -14.88 2.27 15.28
CA THR A 98 -16.13 2.81 14.74
C THR A 98 -17.11 1.67 14.45
N ALA A 99 -17.99 1.40 15.40
CA ALA A 99 -19.02 0.37 15.22
C ALA A 99 -19.92 0.66 14.01
N GLY A 100 -20.18 -0.36 13.18
CA GLY A 100 -21.02 -0.27 11.98
C GLY A 100 -20.33 0.34 10.76
N LEU A 101 -19.04 0.66 10.83
CA LEU A 101 -18.25 1.05 9.65
C LEU A 101 -17.62 -0.20 9.02
N GLU A 102 -18.12 -0.59 7.85
CA GLU A 102 -17.64 -1.77 7.13
C GLU A 102 -16.36 -1.47 6.33
N THR A 103 -15.50 -2.47 6.26
CA THR A 103 -14.29 -2.45 5.43
C THR A 103 -14.21 -3.70 4.57
N ASN A 104 -13.53 -3.58 3.44
CA ASN A 104 -13.24 -4.70 2.56
C ASN A 104 -12.05 -5.54 3.09
N ARG A 105 -11.72 -6.64 2.40
CA ARG A 105 -10.59 -7.54 2.76
C ARG A 105 -9.22 -6.85 2.80
N ARG A 106 -9.07 -5.67 2.20
CA ARG A 106 -7.84 -4.87 2.20
C ARG A 106 -7.82 -3.83 3.33
N GLY A 107 -8.87 -3.76 4.15
CA GLY A 107 -9.03 -2.78 5.22
C GLY A 107 -9.49 -1.40 4.74
N CYS A 108 -9.83 -1.23 3.45
CA CYS A 108 -10.41 0.01 2.94
C CYS A 108 -11.89 0.11 3.32
N ILE A 109 -12.35 1.32 3.62
CA ILE A 109 -13.76 1.59 3.96
C ILE A 109 -14.65 1.25 2.76
N THR A 110 -15.73 0.53 2.98
CA THR A 110 -16.74 0.28 1.95
C THR A 110 -17.62 1.52 1.80
N ALA A 111 -17.69 2.06 0.58
CA ALA A 111 -18.54 3.18 0.22
C ALA A 111 -19.17 2.94 -1.15
N ASP A 112 -20.33 3.57 -1.37
CA ASP A 112 -21.01 3.55 -2.68
C ASP A 112 -20.38 4.54 -3.67
N GLU A 113 -20.98 4.68 -4.85
CA GLU A 113 -20.53 5.60 -5.90
C GLU A 113 -20.62 7.09 -5.53
N HIS A 114 -21.37 7.42 -4.50
CA HIS A 114 -21.53 8.77 -3.95
C HIS A 114 -20.65 9.02 -2.72
N GLY A 115 -19.90 8.00 -2.28
CA GLY A 115 -19.05 8.04 -1.09
C GLY A 115 -19.79 7.77 0.21
N ALA A 116 -21.07 7.40 0.21
CA ALA A 116 -21.78 7.04 1.43
C ALA A 116 -21.30 5.67 1.95
N THR A 117 -20.99 5.61 3.24
CA THR A 117 -20.52 4.38 3.89
C THR A 117 -21.67 3.56 4.46
N SER A 118 -21.37 2.38 5.00
CA SER A 118 -22.33 1.55 5.75
C SER A 118 -22.92 2.26 6.99
N ARG A 119 -22.31 3.35 7.44
CA ARG A 119 -22.76 4.13 8.59
C ARG A 119 -23.45 5.42 8.14
N GLU A 120 -24.70 5.59 8.53
CA GLU A 120 -25.52 6.76 8.17
C GLU A 120 -24.82 8.08 8.57
N GLY A 121 -24.77 9.04 7.64
CA GLY A 121 -24.16 10.35 7.83
C GLY A 121 -22.63 10.35 7.77
N VAL A 122 -22.00 9.20 7.47
CA VAL A 122 -20.57 9.07 7.30
C VAL A 122 -20.25 8.81 5.83
N PHE A 123 -19.36 9.63 5.29
CA PHE A 123 -18.94 9.57 3.89
C PHE A 123 -17.43 9.34 3.81
N ALA A 124 -16.98 8.64 2.78
CA ALA A 124 -15.58 8.38 2.54
C ALA A 124 -15.25 8.40 1.04
N GLY A 125 -14.01 8.75 0.71
CA GLY A 125 -13.54 8.76 -0.68
C GLY A 125 -12.02 8.72 -0.75
N GLY A 126 -11.47 8.60 -1.97
CA GLY A 126 -10.03 8.52 -2.22
C GLY A 126 -9.41 7.23 -1.70
N ASP A 127 -8.16 7.30 -1.28
CA ASP A 127 -7.35 6.14 -0.90
C ASP A 127 -7.93 5.35 0.29
N ALA A 128 -8.75 5.99 1.12
CA ALA A 128 -9.45 5.33 2.22
C ALA A 128 -10.47 4.27 1.72
N VAL A 129 -10.98 4.42 0.49
CA VAL A 129 -11.97 3.54 -0.15
C VAL A 129 -11.32 2.64 -1.20
N THR A 130 -10.51 3.22 -2.09
CA THR A 130 -9.95 2.52 -3.26
C THR A 130 -8.60 1.84 -2.98
N GLY A 131 -7.93 2.19 -1.90
CA GLY A 131 -6.52 1.92 -1.68
C GLY A 131 -5.65 2.99 -2.35
N ALA A 132 -4.32 2.88 -2.20
CA ALA A 132 -3.38 3.85 -2.74
C ALA A 132 -3.54 4.02 -4.26
N ALA A 133 -3.84 5.25 -4.68
CA ALA A 133 -4.11 5.62 -6.06
C ALA A 133 -3.47 6.99 -6.38
N THR A 134 -3.96 7.69 -7.40
CA THR A 134 -3.45 9.01 -7.78
C THR A 134 -4.18 10.14 -7.05
N VAL A 135 -3.48 11.26 -6.86
CA VAL A 135 -4.05 12.48 -6.26
C VAL A 135 -5.31 12.94 -7.02
N ILE A 136 -5.31 12.85 -8.35
CA ILE A 136 -6.45 13.24 -9.20
C ILE A 136 -7.69 12.40 -8.85
N LEU A 137 -7.55 11.10 -8.68
CA LEU A 137 -8.65 10.20 -8.32
C LEU A 137 -9.15 10.50 -6.89
N ALA A 138 -8.23 10.74 -5.95
CA ALA A 138 -8.59 11.10 -4.59
C ALA A 138 -9.37 12.42 -4.51
N MET A 139 -8.94 13.45 -5.26
CA MET A 139 -9.65 14.72 -5.39
C MET A 139 -11.04 14.55 -6.02
N GLY A 140 -11.15 13.72 -7.07
CA GLY A 140 -12.42 13.41 -7.72
C GLY A 140 -13.42 12.79 -6.74
N ALA A 141 -12.98 11.77 -6.01
CA ALA A 141 -13.78 11.10 -4.98
C ALA A 141 -14.20 12.05 -3.85
N GLY A 142 -13.28 12.92 -3.39
CA GLY A 142 -13.59 13.96 -2.39
C GLY A 142 -14.68 14.92 -2.84
N ARG A 143 -14.64 15.36 -4.10
CA ARG A 143 -15.70 16.23 -4.67
C ARG A 143 -17.04 15.52 -4.77
N THR A 144 -17.06 14.25 -5.15
CA THR A 144 -18.28 13.44 -5.20
C THR A 144 -18.88 13.29 -3.80
N ALA A 145 -18.07 12.92 -2.82
CA ALA A 145 -18.51 12.80 -1.43
C ALA A 145 -19.01 14.14 -0.86
N ALA A 146 -18.35 15.26 -1.15
CA ALA A 146 -18.78 16.59 -0.70
C ALA A 146 -20.16 16.97 -1.24
N LYS A 147 -20.47 16.64 -2.50
CA LYS A 147 -21.80 16.85 -3.08
C LYS A 147 -22.86 16.01 -2.37
N ALA A 148 -22.58 14.73 -2.13
CA ALA A 148 -23.49 13.86 -1.42
C ALA A 148 -23.72 14.28 0.04
N ILE A 149 -22.70 14.79 0.72
CA ILE A 149 -22.82 15.39 2.07
C ILE A 149 -23.76 16.60 2.04
N ASP A 150 -23.60 17.49 1.07
CA ASP A 150 -24.45 18.69 0.95
C ASP A 150 -25.93 18.30 0.74
N GLU A 151 -26.19 17.34 -0.14
CA GLU A 151 -27.53 16.79 -0.39
C GLU A 151 -28.11 16.13 0.87
N TYR A 152 -27.32 15.34 1.58
CA TYR A 152 -27.71 14.69 2.84
C TYR A 152 -28.09 15.71 3.92
N VAL A 153 -27.26 16.74 4.12
CA VAL A 153 -27.52 17.79 5.14
C VAL A 153 -28.79 18.58 4.79
N LYS A 154 -28.99 18.92 3.51
CA LYS A 154 -30.18 19.64 3.05
C LYS A 154 -31.46 18.82 3.24
N SER A 155 -31.40 17.52 2.97
CA SER A 155 -32.55 16.63 3.17
C SER A 155 -32.97 16.55 4.63
N ARG A 156 -32.00 16.52 5.54
CA ARG A 156 -32.25 16.52 6.99
C ARG A 156 -32.80 17.85 7.50
N ALA A 157 -32.30 18.98 7.00
CA ALA A 157 -32.80 20.30 7.35
C ALA A 157 -34.27 20.50 6.91
N ASN A 158 -34.65 19.94 5.76
CA ASN A 158 -36.02 20.04 5.23
C ASN A 158 -37.01 19.04 5.83
N GLY A 159 -36.51 17.99 6.52
CA GLY A 159 -37.33 16.96 7.17
C GLY A 159 -37.69 17.24 8.64
N THR A 160 -37.30 18.41 9.17
CA THR A 160 -37.60 18.80 10.55
C THR A 160 -38.81 19.77 10.56
N HIS A 161 -39.96 19.26 10.19
CA HIS A 161 -41.27 19.91 10.42
C HIS A 161 -42.27 18.92 11.00
#